data_03939516c2591f169488561a790b6287
#
_entry.id   03939516c2591f169488561a790b6287
#
_cell.length_a   1.000
_cell.length_b   1.000
_cell.length_c   1.000
_cell.angle_alpha   90.00
_cell.angle_beta   90.00
_cell.angle_gamma   90.00
#
_symmetry.space_group_name_H-M   'P 1'
#
loop_
_entity.id
_entity.type
_entity.pdbx_description
1 polymer ?
#
loop_
_entity_poly.entity_id
_entity_poly.type
_entity_poly.pdbx_seq_one_letter_code
_entity_poly.pdbx_strand_id
1 'polypeptide(L)'
;MNKVNIKNVKIVVVDGDLLVRDFVSTVLMYCVNREVLSFDNGMAAWRYIEGADSPDIIISEVDVSGLNGFELLAKFKEKHPGKKCLLMSANPGDEKIARDSGADAFLAKPVSVNDLFRVIEAFVV
;
A
#
# COMPACT_ATOMS: atom_id res chain seq x y z
N MET A 1 8.83 17.26 12.66
CA MET A 1 8.62 16.98 11.24
C MET A 1 7.25 17.48 10.81
N ASN A 2 7.20 18.15 9.70
CA ASN A 2 5.94 18.66 9.18
C ASN A 2 5.17 17.55 8.48
N LYS A 3 3.88 17.52 8.73
CA LYS A 3 3.01 16.61 7.98
C LYS A 3 2.95 17.05 6.53
N VAL A 4 2.92 16.08 5.64
CA VAL A 4 2.64 16.36 4.24
C VAL A 4 1.18 16.77 4.13
N ASN A 5 0.93 17.97 3.62
CA ASN A 5 -0.43 18.48 3.50
C ASN A 5 -1.06 18.01 2.20
N ILE A 6 -1.72 16.86 2.27
CA ILE A 6 -2.36 16.26 1.10
C ILE A 6 -3.84 16.21 1.37
N LYS A 7 -4.61 16.68 0.42
CA LYS A 7 -6.06 16.75 0.57
C LYS A 7 -6.67 15.37 0.35
N ASN A 8 -7.35 14.87 1.38
CA ASN A 8 -8.29 13.75 1.26
C ASN A 8 -7.74 12.50 0.54
N VAL A 9 -6.47 12.17 0.78
CA VAL A 9 -5.91 10.93 0.26
C VAL A 9 -6.37 9.78 1.13
N LYS A 10 -6.95 8.77 0.52
CA LYS A 10 -7.36 7.55 1.19
C LYS A 10 -6.33 6.47 0.92
N ILE A 11 -5.87 5.80 1.98
CA ILE A 11 -4.84 4.76 1.87
C ILE A 11 -5.39 3.45 2.42
N VAL A 12 -5.20 2.37 1.67
CA VAL A 12 -5.56 1.02 2.09
C VAL A 12 -4.27 0.23 2.33
N VAL A 13 -4.15 -0.37 3.51
CA VAL A 13 -3.01 -1.20 3.90
C VAL A 13 -3.48 -2.66 3.99
N VAL A 14 -2.77 -3.56 3.33
CA VAL A 14 -3.13 -4.99 3.28
C VAL A 14 -1.92 -5.81 3.71
N ASP A 15 -2.04 -6.50 4.84
CA ASP A 15 -0.98 -7.37 5.36
C ASP A 15 -1.60 -8.37 6.33
N GLY A 16 -1.20 -9.64 6.22
CA GLY A 16 -1.68 -10.69 7.10
C GLY A 16 -1.18 -10.56 8.54
N ASP A 17 -0.09 -9.84 8.75
CA ASP A 17 0.53 -9.68 10.07
C ASP A 17 -0.02 -8.41 10.74
N LEU A 18 -0.70 -8.58 11.87
CA LEU A 18 -1.28 -7.48 12.62
C LEU A 18 -0.23 -6.44 13.03
N LEU A 19 0.96 -6.89 13.43
CA LEU A 19 2.02 -5.97 13.85
C LEU A 19 2.48 -5.09 12.70
N VAL A 20 2.61 -5.66 11.50
CA VAL A 20 2.99 -4.90 10.32
C VAL A 20 1.88 -3.93 9.93
N ARG A 21 0.63 -4.38 9.92
CA ARG A 21 -0.52 -3.50 9.62
C ARG A 21 -0.55 -2.31 10.56
N ASP A 22 -0.42 -2.56 11.86
CA ASP A 22 -0.47 -1.51 12.88
C ASP A 22 0.71 -0.55 12.74
N PHE A 23 1.90 -1.09 12.49
CA PHE A 23 3.10 -0.27 12.30
C PHE A 23 2.93 0.66 11.10
N VAL A 24 2.59 0.11 9.95
CA VAL A 24 2.43 0.89 8.72
C VAL A 24 1.32 1.92 8.88
N SER A 25 0.17 1.51 9.41
CA SER A 25 -0.97 2.42 9.61
C SER A 25 -0.62 3.55 10.56
N THR A 26 0.09 3.26 11.65
CA THR A 26 0.50 4.27 12.63
C THR A 26 1.46 5.28 12.00
N VAL A 27 2.45 4.80 11.25
CA VAL A 27 3.39 5.69 10.56
C VAL A 27 2.65 6.60 9.60
N LEU A 28 1.73 6.04 8.82
CA LEU A 28 0.95 6.83 7.86
C LEU A 28 0.10 7.90 8.54
N MET A 29 -0.57 7.55 9.62
CA MET A 29 -1.40 8.52 10.36
C MET A 29 -0.56 9.62 10.99
N TYR A 30 0.70 9.36 11.27
CA TYR A 30 1.62 10.37 11.80
C TYR A 30 2.13 11.31 10.71
N CYS A 31 2.32 10.78 9.51
CA CYS A 31 2.96 11.49 8.41
C CYS A 31 1.99 12.29 7.58
N VAL A 32 0.84 11.70 7.34
CA VAL A 32 -0.19 12.28 6.48
C VAL A 32 -1.47 12.36 7.28
N ASN A 33 -2.13 13.49 7.22
CA ASN A 33 -3.39 13.66 7.92
C ASN A 33 -4.49 13.02 7.08
N ARG A 34 -4.63 11.67 7.18
CA ARG A 34 -5.39 10.89 6.22
C ARG A 34 -6.20 9.78 6.83
N GLU A 35 -7.17 9.32 6.06
CA GLU A 35 -7.91 8.13 6.37
C GLU A 35 -7.08 6.91 5.92
N VAL A 36 -6.77 6.04 6.87
CA VAL A 36 -6.05 4.80 6.61
C VAL A 36 -6.92 3.64 7.03
N LEU A 37 -7.19 2.72 6.09
CA LEU A 37 -7.97 1.52 6.33
C LEU A 37 -7.06 0.32 6.16
N SER A 38 -7.22 -0.71 6.98
CA SER A 38 -6.36 -1.89 6.90
C SER A 38 -7.17 -3.16 6.80
N PHE A 39 -6.62 -4.14 6.09
CA PHE A 39 -7.23 -5.45 5.86
C PHE A 39 -6.18 -6.53 6.04
N ASP A 40 -6.61 -7.70 6.52
CA ASP A 40 -5.72 -8.82 6.75
C ASP A 40 -5.65 -9.81 5.58
N ASN A 41 -6.45 -9.58 4.53
CA ASN A 41 -6.42 -10.42 3.34
C ASN A 41 -6.79 -9.62 2.10
N GLY A 42 -6.33 -10.11 0.95
CA GLY A 42 -6.49 -9.38 -0.30
C GLY A 42 -7.92 -9.35 -0.83
N MET A 43 -8.71 -10.38 -0.56
CA MET A 43 -10.09 -10.41 -1.04
C MET A 43 -10.95 -9.38 -0.32
N ALA A 44 -10.81 -9.26 1.00
CA ALA A 44 -11.52 -8.24 1.76
C ALA A 44 -11.13 -6.84 1.31
N ALA A 45 -9.83 -6.62 1.08
CA ALA A 45 -9.34 -5.36 0.56
C ALA A 45 -9.95 -5.05 -0.81
N TRP A 46 -9.96 -6.02 -1.70
CA TRP A 46 -10.49 -5.81 -3.06
C TRP A 46 -11.98 -5.49 -3.05
N ARG A 47 -12.77 -6.18 -2.22
CA ARG A 47 -14.19 -5.89 -2.09
C ARG A 47 -14.44 -4.44 -1.68
N TYR A 48 -13.60 -3.93 -0.80
CA TYR A 48 -13.69 -2.53 -0.41
C TYR A 48 -13.26 -1.62 -1.56
N ILE A 49 -12.15 -1.94 -2.22
CA ILE A 49 -11.56 -1.11 -3.29
C ILE A 49 -12.48 -1.00 -4.49
N GLU A 50 -13.16 -2.08 -4.87
CA GLU A 50 -14.05 -2.06 -6.04
C GLU A 50 -15.35 -1.31 -5.80
N GLY A 51 -15.63 -0.95 -4.54
CA GLY A 51 -16.78 -0.14 -4.19
C GLY A 51 -16.64 1.31 -4.63
N ALA A 52 -17.56 2.16 -4.19
CA ALA A 52 -17.65 3.54 -4.66
C ALA A 52 -16.47 4.42 -4.27
N ASP A 53 -15.83 4.13 -3.13
CA ASP A 53 -14.78 4.97 -2.57
C ASP A 53 -13.39 4.31 -2.73
N SER A 54 -12.93 4.24 -3.97
CA SER A 54 -11.63 3.68 -4.26
C SER A 54 -10.50 4.48 -3.58
N PRO A 55 -9.48 3.81 -3.00
CA PRO A 55 -8.36 4.53 -2.40
C PRO A 55 -7.46 5.17 -3.46
N ASP A 56 -6.67 6.13 -3.02
CA ASP A 56 -5.66 6.77 -3.88
C ASP A 56 -4.36 5.99 -3.88
N ILE A 57 -4.08 5.30 -2.77
CA ILE A 57 -2.86 4.52 -2.57
C ILE A 57 -3.21 3.18 -1.95
N ILE A 58 -2.63 2.11 -2.50
CA ILE A 58 -2.66 0.79 -1.88
C ILE A 58 -1.26 0.43 -1.44
N ILE A 59 -1.12 -0.07 -0.21
CA ILE A 59 0.11 -0.64 0.32
C ILE A 59 -0.20 -2.07 0.68
N SER A 60 0.41 -3.02 -0.01
CA SER A 60 0.09 -4.43 0.19
C SER A 60 1.32 -5.30 0.30
N GLU A 61 1.26 -6.27 1.23
CA GLU A 61 2.19 -7.38 1.24
C GLU A 61 1.96 -8.26 0.01
N VAL A 62 3.05 -8.80 -0.56
CA VAL A 62 2.95 -9.71 -1.71
C VAL A 62 2.25 -11.01 -1.32
N ASP A 63 2.62 -11.59 -0.18
CA ASP A 63 2.13 -12.91 0.23
C ASP A 63 0.87 -12.88 1.10
N VAL A 64 0.03 -11.89 0.92
CA VAL A 64 -1.23 -11.84 1.66
C VAL A 64 -2.21 -12.88 1.11
N SER A 65 -3.01 -13.47 1.99
CA SER A 65 -3.97 -14.50 1.60
C SER A 65 -5.17 -13.92 0.86
N GLY A 66 -5.94 -14.76 0.22
CA GLY A 66 -7.03 -14.37 -0.65
C GLY A 66 -6.48 -13.98 -2.02
N LEU A 67 -6.55 -12.70 -2.37
CA LEU A 67 -5.80 -12.17 -3.49
C LEU A 67 -4.42 -11.75 -2.98
N ASN A 68 -3.36 -12.23 -3.61
CA ASN A 68 -2.01 -11.80 -3.22
C ASN A 68 -1.74 -10.38 -3.72
N GLY A 69 -0.59 -9.81 -3.31
CA GLY A 69 -0.27 -8.43 -3.66
C GLY A 69 -0.15 -8.18 -5.15
N PHE A 70 0.35 -9.14 -5.91
CA PHE A 70 0.47 -9.00 -7.37
C PHE A 70 -0.90 -9.01 -8.05
N GLU A 71 -1.79 -9.88 -7.58
CA GLU A 71 -3.16 -9.94 -8.11
C GLU A 71 -3.92 -8.66 -7.78
N LEU A 72 -3.75 -8.17 -6.57
CA LEU A 72 -4.38 -6.93 -6.13
C LEU A 72 -3.88 -5.74 -6.95
N LEU A 73 -2.56 -5.67 -7.17
CA LEU A 73 -1.95 -4.65 -8.02
C LEU A 73 -2.55 -4.66 -9.43
N ALA A 74 -2.64 -5.84 -10.04
CA ALA A 74 -3.16 -5.95 -11.40
C ALA A 74 -4.60 -5.45 -11.51
N LYS A 75 -5.45 -5.88 -10.58
CA LYS A 75 -6.86 -5.45 -10.56
C LYS A 75 -7.00 -3.96 -10.32
N PHE A 76 -6.21 -3.43 -9.41
CA PHE A 76 -6.25 -2.01 -9.05
C PHE A 76 -5.80 -1.13 -10.23
N LYS A 77 -4.71 -1.49 -10.87
CA LYS A 77 -4.19 -0.72 -12.01
C LYS A 77 -5.06 -0.81 -13.25
N GLU A 78 -5.78 -1.90 -13.42
CA GLU A 78 -6.74 -2.03 -14.52
C GLU A 78 -7.85 -0.98 -14.41
N LYS A 79 -8.36 -0.79 -13.20
CA LYS A 79 -9.43 0.20 -12.95
C LYS A 79 -8.91 1.61 -12.75
N HIS A 80 -7.74 1.75 -12.15
CA HIS A 80 -7.22 3.05 -11.72
C HIS A 80 -5.73 3.18 -12.07
N PRO A 81 -5.38 3.27 -13.36
CA PRO A 81 -3.97 3.26 -13.76
C PRO A 81 -3.16 4.46 -13.21
N GLY A 82 -3.83 5.55 -12.86
CA GLY A 82 -3.16 6.72 -12.29
C GLY A 82 -2.95 6.69 -10.79
N LYS A 83 -3.55 5.72 -10.09
CA LYS A 83 -3.40 5.58 -8.66
C LYS A 83 -2.09 4.86 -8.33
N LYS A 84 -1.65 4.95 -7.06
CA LYS A 84 -0.34 4.44 -6.66
C LYS A 84 -0.45 3.14 -5.87
N CYS A 85 0.52 2.25 -6.09
CA CYS A 85 0.60 0.99 -5.38
C CYS A 85 2.03 0.74 -4.90
N LEU A 86 2.17 0.50 -3.60
CA LEU A 86 3.40 0.07 -2.97
C LEU A 86 3.26 -1.39 -2.56
N LEU A 87 4.18 -2.24 -2.98
CA LEU A 87 4.24 -3.63 -2.55
C LEU A 87 5.36 -3.83 -1.52
N MET A 88 5.13 -4.71 -0.57
CA MET A 88 6.08 -5.06 0.48
C MET A 88 6.29 -6.57 0.49
N SER A 89 7.54 -7.01 0.71
CA SER A 89 7.83 -8.43 0.80
C SER A 89 9.11 -8.68 1.60
N ALA A 90 9.15 -9.81 2.31
CA ALA A 90 10.38 -10.30 2.92
C ALA A 90 11.30 -11.00 1.91
N ASN A 91 10.81 -11.30 0.72
CA ASN A 91 11.57 -11.95 -0.35
C ASN A 91 12.15 -10.89 -1.29
N PRO A 92 13.49 -10.69 -1.31
CA PRO A 92 14.09 -9.69 -2.20
C PRO A 92 13.85 -9.96 -3.68
N GLY A 93 13.63 -11.21 -4.08
CA GLY A 93 13.33 -11.57 -5.47
C GLY A 93 12.02 -10.98 -5.97
N ASP A 94 11.12 -10.59 -5.08
CA ASP A 94 9.84 -10.01 -5.47
C ASP A 94 9.96 -8.57 -5.98
N GLU A 95 11.06 -7.89 -5.73
CA GLU A 95 11.23 -6.50 -6.17
C GLU A 95 11.15 -6.37 -7.70
N LYS A 96 11.88 -7.22 -8.41
CA LYS A 96 11.89 -7.16 -9.87
C LYS A 96 10.51 -7.47 -10.43
N ILE A 97 9.86 -8.49 -9.88
CA ILE A 97 8.50 -8.89 -10.30
C ILE A 97 7.52 -7.73 -10.07
N ALA A 98 7.62 -7.08 -8.91
CA ALA A 98 6.76 -5.96 -8.57
C ALA A 98 6.93 -4.81 -9.57
N ARG A 99 8.16 -4.43 -9.86
CA ARG A 99 8.45 -3.36 -10.82
C ARG A 99 7.96 -3.69 -12.22
N ASP A 100 8.22 -4.92 -12.67
CA ASP A 100 7.80 -5.38 -13.99
C ASP A 100 6.27 -5.47 -14.10
N SER A 101 5.59 -5.65 -12.98
CA SER A 101 4.13 -5.73 -12.91
C SER A 101 3.44 -4.36 -12.78
N GLY A 102 4.22 -3.30 -12.67
CA GLY A 102 3.67 -1.94 -12.62
C GLY A 102 3.50 -1.35 -11.23
N ALA A 103 4.08 -1.94 -10.19
CA ALA A 103 4.10 -1.33 -8.87
C ALA A 103 4.89 -0.01 -8.92
N ASP A 104 4.37 1.00 -8.24
CA ASP A 104 5.03 2.31 -8.22
C ASP A 104 6.22 2.34 -7.27
N ALA A 105 6.22 1.45 -6.28
CA ALA A 105 7.35 1.28 -5.37
C ALA A 105 7.33 -0.11 -4.73
N PHE A 106 8.46 -0.51 -4.18
CA PHE A 106 8.63 -1.76 -3.46
C PHE A 106 9.48 -1.51 -2.22
N LEU A 107 9.06 -2.04 -1.06
CA LEU A 107 9.83 -2.01 0.17
C LEU A 107 10.09 -3.41 0.68
N ALA A 108 11.35 -3.72 0.98
CA ALA A 108 11.72 -4.97 1.62
C ALA A 108 11.34 -4.92 3.10
N LYS A 109 10.83 -6.03 3.62
CA LYS A 109 10.59 -6.17 5.06
C LYS A 109 11.89 -6.58 5.76
N PRO A 110 12.14 -6.10 6.97
CA PRO A 110 11.29 -5.20 7.76
C PRO A 110 11.32 -3.77 7.21
N VAL A 111 10.13 -3.17 7.14
CA VAL A 111 9.96 -1.83 6.59
C VAL A 111 10.44 -0.79 7.61
N SER A 112 11.27 0.16 7.18
CA SER A 112 11.69 1.24 8.05
C SER A 112 10.76 2.44 7.93
N VAL A 113 10.69 3.24 9.00
CA VAL A 113 9.92 4.48 9.00
C VAL A 113 10.40 5.42 7.89
N ASN A 114 11.71 5.58 7.75
CA ASN A 114 12.28 6.49 6.77
C ASN A 114 11.97 6.07 5.33
N ASP A 115 12.04 4.78 5.04
CA ASP A 115 11.74 4.29 3.70
C ASP A 115 10.27 4.47 3.36
N LEU A 116 9.39 4.15 4.30
CA LEU A 116 7.96 4.33 4.11
C LEU A 116 7.62 5.80 3.89
N PHE A 117 8.18 6.68 4.68
CA PHE A 117 8.03 8.13 4.54
C PHE A 117 8.42 8.60 3.16
N ARG A 118 9.59 8.18 2.70
CA ARG A 118 10.13 8.61 1.41
C ARG A 118 9.23 8.22 0.26
N VAL A 119 8.70 6.99 0.30
CA VAL A 119 7.79 6.52 -0.74
C VAL A 119 6.49 7.30 -0.73
N ILE A 120 5.91 7.48 0.45
CA ILE A 120 4.62 8.20 0.56
C ILE A 120 4.77 9.65 0.14
N GLU A 121 5.85 10.33 0.53
CA GLU A 121 6.10 11.68 0.06
C GLU A 121 6.15 11.75 -1.46
N ALA A 122 6.84 10.81 -2.09
CA ALA A 122 6.95 10.77 -3.55
C ALA A 122 5.59 10.55 -4.22
N PHE A 123 4.70 9.77 -3.58
CA PHE A 123 3.37 9.47 -4.15
C PHE A 123 2.44 10.68 -4.11
N VAL A 124 2.64 11.58 -3.18
CA VAL A 124 1.67 12.63 -2.88
C VAL A 124 2.17 14.03 -3.25
N VAL A 125 3.37 14.09 -3.73
CA VAL A 125 3.96 15.33 -4.28
C VAL A 125 3.90 15.31 -5.83
#